data_140f282ab310cb21265852c0499c8a68
#
_entry.id   140f282ab310cb21265852c0499c8a68
#
_cell.length_a   1.000
_cell.length_b   1.000
_cell.length_c   1.000
_cell.angle_alpha   90.00
_cell.angle_beta   90.00
_cell.angle_gamma   90.00
#
_symmetry.space_group_name_H-M   'P 1'
#
loop_
_entity.id
_entity.type
_entity.pdbx_description
1 polymer ?
#
loop_
_entity_poly.entity_id
_entity_poly.type
_entity_poly.pdbx_seq_one_letter_code
_entity_poly.pdbx_strand_id
1 'polypeptide(L)'
;MNDSAIYISSKVLIAELYNDYNIQSSDFIQRFPIWCANALGYLKIHQAYVDNEIKGDIINNMFQLPDYCRGVDSVIINNKEAVLKFSLFDRDSNKTINHIPALSPKGDFNKHEITDVITSPINKYDNPKSDEIIEYWISNNWIHTNVNHGEIVVRYRSIPYEYDSETNMTFPLIYNDELLKLAIKLYVLKMILNRGYVHPIQNLKDNNPFTNPALYLEQIRFKVRTSCNKFTKDRREILANINTTMLWK
;
A
#
# COMPACT_ATOMS: atom_id res chain seq x y z
N MET A 1 9.62 6.09 -26.76
CA MET A 1 9.63 7.28 -25.87
C MET A 1 10.29 6.82 -24.58
N ASN A 2 11.41 7.41 -24.19
CA ASN A 2 12.11 7.00 -22.95
C ASN A 2 11.28 7.40 -21.74
N ASP A 3 10.67 6.44 -21.07
CA ASP A 3 9.86 6.64 -19.85
C ASP A 3 10.69 7.21 -18.67
N SER A 4 12.02 7.15 -18.76
CA SER A 4 12.94 7.67 -17.76
C SER A 4 12.86 9.19 -17.49
N ALA A 5 12.30 9.96 -18.44
CA ALA A 5 12.14 11.41 -18.26
C ALA A 5 10.89 11.82 -17.44
N ILE A 6 10.00 10.86 -17.16
CA ILE A 6 8.73 11.11 -16.47
C ILE A 6 8.90 11.03 -14.96
N TYR A 7 9.83 10.20 -14.49
CA TYR A 7 10.08 9.97 -13.06
C TYR A 7 11.41 10.58 -12.61
N ILE A 8 11.42 11.13 -11.41
CA ILE A 8 12.61 11.61 -10.72
C ILE A 8 12.71 10.98 -9.34
N SER A 9 13.92 10.86 -8.82
CA SER A 9 14.14 10.42 -7.44
C SER A 9 13.57 11.44 -6.47
N SER A 10 12.81 10.99 -5.47
CA SER A 10 12.33 11.88 -4.41
C SER A 10 13.46 12.42 -3.52
N LYS A 11 14.69 11.87 -3.60
CA LYS A 11 15.88 12.37 -2.92
C LYS A 11 16.11 13.86 -3.17
N VAL A 12 15.81 14.34 -4.39
CA VAL A 12 15.95 15.75 -4.77
C VAL A 12 15.14 16.68 -3.87
N LEU A 13 13.96 16.24 -3.42
CA LEU A 13 13.08 17.04 -2.56
C LEU A 13 13.69 17.31 -1.17
N ILE A 14 14.65 16.51 -0.72
CA ILE A 14 15.35 16.76 0.55
C ILE A 14 16.14 18.07 0.45
N ALA A 15 16.90 18.26 -0.62
CA ALA A 15 17.65 19.51 -0.85
C ALA A 15 16.71 20.71 -1.00
N GLU A 16 15.59 20.53 -1.74
CA GLU A 16 14.58 21.57 -1.87
C GLU A 16 13.91 21.93 -0.54
N LEU A 17 13.65 20.96 0.36
CA LEU A 17 13.11 21.22 1.69
C LEU A 17 14.04 22.07 2.54
N TYR A 18 15.36 21.79 2.51
CA TYR A 18 16.34 22.62 3.19
C TYR A 18 16.38 24.06 2.64
N ASN A 19 16.38 24.19 1.32
CA ASN A 19 16.49 25.51 0.67
C ASN A 19 15.21 26.33 0.77
N ASP A 20 14.06 25.74 0.48
CA ASP A 20 12.78 26.46 0.39
C ASP A 20 12.20 26.79 1.78
N TYR A 21 12.39 25.90 2.75
CA TYR A 21 11.79 26.03 4.08
C TYR A 21 12.82 26.25 5.18
N ASN A 22 14.12 26.41 4.86
CA ASN A 22 15.18 26.64 5.82
C ASN A 22 15.13 25.67 7.03
N ILE A 23 14.92 24.39 6.76
CA ILE A 23 14.90 23.35 7.79
C ILE A 23 16.33 23.10 8.25
N GLN A 24 16.60 23.24 9.55
CA GLN A 24 17.95 23.09 10.12
C GLN A 24 18.21 21.70 10.70
N SER A 25 17.17 20.86 10.85
CA SER A 25 17.31 19.50 11.39
C SER A 25 17.49 18.48 10.28
N SER A 26 18.35 17.50 10.50
CA SER A 26 18.53 16.33 9.61
C SER A 26 17.72 15.10 10.03
N ASP A 27 17.04 15.16 11.19
CA ASP A 27 16.37 14.00 11.80
C ASP A 27 15.25 13.40 10.94
N PHE A 28 14.74 14.18 9.99
CA PHE A 28 13.67 13.71 9.11
C PHE A 28 14.19 12.87 7.94
N ILE A 29 15.48 12.94 7.58
CA ILE A 29 16.05 12.31 6.37
C ILE A 29 15.77 10.81 6.36
N GLN A 30 16.01 10.12 7.46
CA GLN A 30 15.80 8.66 7.57
C GLN A 30 14.33 8.26 7.38
N ARG A 31 13.39 9.17 7.66
CA ARG A 31 11.95 8.93 7.56
C ARG A 31 11.35 9.49 6.27
N PHE A 32 12.12 10.28 5.56
CA PHE A 32 11.67 10.94 4.34
C PHE A 32 11.11 9.98 3.30
N PRO A 33 11.74 8.83 2.97
CA PRO A 33 11.21 7.92 1.97
C PRO A 33 9.82 7.38 2.35
N ILE A 34 9.63 7.04 3.62
CA ILE A 34 8.35 6.55 4.14
C ILE A 34 7.29 7.66 4.08
N TRP A 35 7.65 8.89 4.45
CA TRP A 35 6.71 10.02 4.38
C TRP A 35 6.37 10.41 2.96
N CYS A 36 7.33 10.31 2.03
CA CYS A 36 7.08 10.50 0.61
C CYS A 36 6.10 9.46 0.07
N ALA A 37 6.31 8.17 0.37
CA ALA A 37 5.40 7.10 -0.01
C ALA A 37 3.98 7.30 0.59
N ASN A 38 3.90 7.73 1.84
CA ASN A 38 2.63 8.03 2.50
C ASN A 38 1.94 9.26 1.88
N ALA A 39 2.71 10.28 1.46
CA ALA A 39 2.16 11.43 0.74
C ALA A 39 1.50 11.02 -0.58
N LEU A 40 2.13 10.14 -1.35
CA LEU A 40 1.55 9.60 -2.59
C LEU A 40 0.23 8.87 -2.33
N GLY A 41 0.18 8.05 -1.28
CA GLY A 41 -1.06 7.38 -0.84
C GLY A 41 -2.14 8.36 -0.39
N TYR A 42 -1.77 9.38 0.39
CA TYR A 42 -2.68 10.44 0.84
C TYR A 42 -3.28 11.25 -0.32
N LEU A 43 -2.47 11.54 -1.33
CA LEU A 43 -2.90 12.26 -2.53
C LEU A 43 -3.73 11.38 -3.48
N LYS A 44 -3.76 10.06 -3.27
CA LYS A 44 -4.46 9.08 -4.12
C LYS A 44 -3.99 9.14 -5.58
N ILE A 45 -2.68 9.14 -5.80
CA ILE A 45 -2.08 9.19 -7.13
C ILE A 45 -1.89 7.77 -7.64
N HIS A 46 -2.83 7.30 -8.43
CA HIS A 46 -2.83 5.92 -8.93
C HIS A 46 -1.74 5.63 -9.97
N GLN A 47 -1.32 6.63 -10.72
CA GLN A 47 -0.26 6.48 -11.74
C GLN A 47 1.16 6.33 -11.15
N ALA A 48 1.29 6.50 -9.84
CA ALA A 48 2.57 6.30 -9.16
C ALA A 48 2.88 4.82 -8.89
N TYR A 49 1.99 3.90 -9.27
CA TYR A 49 2.21 2.47 -9.08
C TYR A 49 2.72 1.82 -10.38
N VAL A 50 3.65 0.90 -10.22
CA VAL A 50 4.16 0.03 -11.28
C VAL A 50 3.86 -1.42 -10.95
N ASP A 51 3.58 -2.19 -11.97
CA ASP A 51 3.35 -3.63 -11.85
C ASP A 51 4.71 -4.32 -11.76
N ASN A 52 4.85 -5.20 -10.77
CA ASN A 52 6.06 -5.95 -10.50
C ASN A 52 5.73 -7.44 -10.33
N GLU A 53 6.74 -8.26 -10.50
CA GLU A 53 6.67 -9.69 -10.24
C GLU A 53 7.81 -10.09 -9.31
N ILE A 54 7.52 -10.89 -8.29
CA ILE A 54 8.51 -11.50 -7.41
C ILE A 54 8.30 -13.00 -7.37
N LYS A 55 9.41 -13.74 -7.37
CA LYS A 55 9.43 -15.19 -7.22
C LYS A 55 10.18 -15.56 -5.96
N GLY A 56 9.74 -16.62 -5.33
CA GLY A 56 10.38 -17.13 -4.12
C GLY A 56 9.76 -18.44 -3.67
N ASP A 57 10.15 -18.86 -2.47
CA ASP A 57 9.69 -20.10 -1.87
C ASP A 57 8.77 -19.83 -0.68
N ILE A 58 7.71 -20.61 -0.60
CA ILE A 58 6.84 -20.63 0.56
C ILE A 58 7.53 -21.40 1.66
N ILE A 59 7.62 -20.82 2.85
CA ILE A 59 8.16 -21.45 4.05
C ILE A 59 7.12 -21.39 5.14
N ASN A 60 6.72 -22.54 5.66
CA ASN A 60 5.72 -22.64 6.73
C ASN A 60 4.42 -21.92 6.40
N ASN A 61 3.88 -22.17 5.22
CA ASN A 61 2.63 -21.53 4.73
C ASN A 61 2.71 -20.01 4.55
N MET A 62 3.88 -19.41 4.54
CA MET A 62 4.06 -17.97 4.48
C MET A 62 5.07 -17.55 3.41
N PHE A 63 4.80 -16.38 2.82
CA PHE A 63 5.72 -15.68 1.93
C PHE A 63 5.70 -14.19 2.26
N GLN A 64 6.88 -13.59 2.42
CA GLN A 64 7.00 -12.16 2.73
C GLN A 64 6.89 -11.31 1.48
N LEU A 65 5.96 -10.36 1.50
CA LEU A 65 5.86 -9.34 0.46
C LEU A 65 6.93 -8.27 0.63
N PRO A 66 7.38 -7.65 -0.46
CA PRO A 66 8.25 -6.47 -0.38
C PRO A 66 7.60 -5.31 0.37
N ASP A 67 8.38 -4.52 1.08
CA ASP A 67 7.88 -3.39 1.89
C ASP A 67 7.12 -2.33 1.08
N TYR A 68 7.42 -2.23 -0.21
CA TYR A 68 6.77 -1.28 -1.13
C TYR A 68 5.53 -1.82 -1.84
N CYS A 69 5.11 -3.06 -1.53
CA CYS A 69 3.88 -3.63 -2.04
C CYS A 69 2.68 -2.80 -1.58
N ARG A 70 1.83 -2.41 -2.52
CA ARG A 70 0.59 -1.64 -2.26
C ARG A 70 -0.68 -2.40 -2.63
N GLY A 71 -0.54 -3.46 -3.38
CA GLY A 71 -1.64 -4.34 -3.74
C GLY A 71 -1.11 -5.56 -4.46
N VAL A 72 -1.73 -6.70 -4.23
CA VAL A 72 -1.44 -7.96 -4.91
C VAL A 72 -2.50 -8.16 -5.96
N ASP A 73 -2.08 -8.36 -7.20
CA ASP A 73 -2.99 -8.57 -8.34
C ASP A 73 -3.24 -10.06 -8.59
N SER A 74 -2.20 -10.88 -8.52
CA SER A 74 -2.36 -12.35 -8.63
C SER A 74 -1.25 -13.08 -7.89
N VAL A 75 -1.57 -14.27 -7.43
CA VAL A 75 -0.65 -15.21 -6.76
C VAL A 75 -0.71 -16.54 -7.49
N ILE A 76 0.43 -17.05 -7.89
CA ILE A 76 0.58 -18.35 -8.55
C ILE A 76 1.46 -19.21 -7.64
N ILE A 77 0.98 -20.37 -7.25
CA ILE A 77 1.70 -21.32 -6.39
C ILE A 77 1.82 -22.66 -7.12
N ASN A 78 3.04 -23.16 -7.26
CA ASN A 78 3.31 -24.40 -7.97
C ASN A 78 2.65 -24.44 -9.36
N ASN A 79 2.76 -23.34 -10.11
CA ASN A 79 2.15 -23.13 -11.44
C ASN A 79 0.60 -23.16 -11.47
N LYS A 80 -0.07 -23.02 -10.33
CA LYS A 80 -1.53 -22.90 -10.24
C LYS A 80 -1.90 -21.53 -9.68
N GLU A 81 -2.91 -20.88 -10.26
CA GLU A 81 -3.42 -19.63 -9.73
C GLU A 81 -4.13 -19.89 -8.39
N ALA A 82 -3.74 -19.12 -7.38
CA ALA A 82 -4.32 -19.20 -6.05
C ALA A 82 -5.47 -18.21 -5.89
N VAL A 83 -6.48 -18.61 -5.14
CA VAL A 83 -7.70 -17.81 -4.90
C VAL A 83 -7.56 -16.99 -3.63
N LEU A 84 -7.87 -15.70 -3.70
CA LEU A 84 -7.86 -14.83 -2.53
C LEU A 84 -9.04 -15.12 -1.61
N LYS A 85 -8.76 -15.45 -0.38
CA LYS A 85 -9.76 -15.64 0.67
C LYS A 85 -10.04 -14.31 1.37
N PHE A 86 -11.22 -13.73 1.11
CA PHE A 86 -11.59 -12.41 1.62
C PHE A 86 -12.08 -12.39 3.06
N SER A 87 -12.43 -13.52 3.65
CA SER A 87 -12.95 -13.56 5.01
C SER A 87 -12.36 -14.71 5.80
N LEU A 88 -12.04 -14.43 7.05
CA LEU A 88 -11.83 -15.45 8.09
C LEU A 88 -13.12 -16.26 8.34
N PHE A 89 -14.24 -15.81 7.78
CA PHE A 89 -15.54 -16.45 7.87
C PHE A 89 -15.86 -17.05 6.52
N ASP A 90 -15.72 -18.35 6.43
CA ASP A 90 -16.10 -19.15 5.28
C ASP A 90 -17.62 -19.03 5.07
N ARG A 91 -18.03 -18.26 4.04
CA ARG A 91 -19.46 -18.13 3.70
C ARG A 91 -20.05 -19.39 3.09
N ASP A 92 -19.21 -20.30 2.58
CA ASP A 92 -19.65 -21.50 1.86
C ASP A 92 -19.62 -22.77 2.73
N SER A 93 -19.03 -22.73 3.91
CA SER A 93 -19.26 -23.79 4.83
C SER A 93 -20.69 -23.64 5.37
N ASN A 94 -21.58 -24.50 4.92
CA ASN A 94 -22.84 -24.83 5.63
C ASN A 94 -22.58 -25.38 7.05
N LYS A 95 -21.37 -25.35 7.52
CA LYS A 95 -21.01 -25.34 8.92
C LYS A 95 -21.31 -23.94 9.44
N THR A 96 -22.60 -23.71 9.64
CA THR A 96 -23.08 -22.65 10.52
C THR A 96 -22.07 -22.51 11.61
N ILE A 97 -21.53 -21.28 11.81
CA ILE A 97 -20.87 -20.90 13.04
C ILE A 97 -21.98 -20.90 14.10
N ASN A 98 -22.50 -22.08 14.40
CA ASN A 98 -23.40 -22.32 15.52
C ASN A 98 -22.64 -22.30 16.84
N HIS A 99 -21.37 -21.81 16.81
CA HIS A 99 -20.49 -21.85 17.95
C HIS A 99 -19.80 -20.51 18.24
N ILE A 100 -20.43 -19.37 17.87
CA ILE A 100 -20.30 -18.26 18.79
C ILE A 100 -21.17 -18.67 19.97
N PRO A 101 -20.61 -19.04 21.12
CA PRO A 101 -21.43 -19.33 22.25
C PRO A 101 -22.29 -18.10 22.49
N ALA A 102 -23.60 -18.24 22.28
CA ALA A 102 -24.52 -17.21 22.71
C ALA A 102 -24.08 -16.88 24.10
N LEU A 103 -23.71 -15.63 24.37
CA LEU A 103 -23.34 -15.18 25.70
C LEU A 103 -24.43 -15.69 26.66
N SER A 104 -24.17 -16.81 27.29
CA SER A 104 -25.05 -17.33 28.30
C SER A 104 -25.12 -16.25 29.35
N PRO A 105 -26.30 -15.83 29.79
CA PRO A 105 -26.44 -14.84 30.85
C PRO A 105 -25.76 -15.24 32.16
N LYS A 106 -25.20 -16.44 32.23
CA LYS A 106 -24.52 -17.02 33.41
C LYS A 106 -23.01 -17.15 33.28
N GLY A 107 -22.39 -16.68 32.21
CA GLY A 107 -20.92 -16.53 32.13
C GLY A 107 -20.10 -17.82 32.11
N ASP A 108 -20.68 -18.97 31.88
CA ASP A 108 -19.96 -20.22 31.74
C ASP A 108 -19.41 -20.38 30.33
N PHE A 109 -18.19 -19.89 30.12
CA PHE A 109 -17.39 -20.21 28.95
C PHE A 109 -16.89 -21.65 29.06
N ASN A 110 -17.38 -22.54 28.22
CA ASN A 110 -16.83 -23.87 28.09
C ASN A 110 -15.41 -23.76 27.48
N LYS A 111 -14.38 -23.90 28.34
CA LYS A 111 -12.97 -23.78 27.97
C LYS A 111 -12.54 -24.70 26.82
N HIS A 112 -13.28 -25.76 26.56
CA HIS A 112 -12.99 -26.70 25.46
C HIS A 112 -13.31 -26.18 24.05
N GLU A 113 -14.33 -25.32 23.90
CA GLU A 113 -14.71 -24.81 22.59
C GLU A 113 -13.78 -23.69 22.11
N ILE A 114 -13.17 -22.93 23.03
CA ILE A 114 -12.22 -21.86 22.68
C ILE A 114 -10.88 -22.44 22.23
N THR A 115 -10.47 -23.60 22.81
CA THR A 115 -9.23 -24.26 22.40
C THR A 115 -9.30 -24.82 20.98
N ASP A 116 -10.45 -25.31 20.56
CA ASP A 116 -10.63 -25.85 19.20
C ASP A 116 -10.62 -24.76 18.11
N VAL A 117 -11.05 -23.54 18.43
CA VAL A 117 -11.01 -22.40 17.50
C VAL A 117 -9.60 -21.81 17.37
N ILE A 118 -8.83 -21.82 18.46
CA ILE A 118 -7.45 -21.26 18.48
C ILE A 118 -6.42 -22.30 18.05
N THR A 119 -6.69 -23.57 18.29
CA THR A 119 -5.85 -24.71 17.92
C THR A 119 -6.30 -25.43 16.66
N SER A 120 -7.19 -24.84 15.89
CA SER A 120 -7.43 -25.30 14.51
C SER A 120 -6.08 -25.25 13.77
N PRO A 121 -5.49 -26.41 13.52
CA PRO A 121 -4.06 -26.50 13.38
C PRO A 121 -3.64 -25.92 12.05
N ILE A 122 -2.92 -24.84 12.12
CA ILE A 122 -1.95 -24.43 11.09
C ILE A 122 -1.01 -25.60 10.71
N ASN A 123 -0.97 -26.67 11.51
CA ASN A 123 -0.01 -27.76 11.43
C ASN A 123 -0.49 -29.02 10.66
N LYS A 124 -1.61 -28.98 9.94
CA LYS A 124 -2.15 -30.16 9.24
C LYS A 124 -2.23 -30.06 7.72
N TYR A 125 -1.61 -29.06 7.14
CA TYR A 125 -1.63 -28.99 5.68
C TYR A 125 -0.39 -29.67 5.11
N ASP A 126 -0.50 -30.96 4.84
CA ASP A 126 0.16 -31.54 3.70
C ASP A 126 -0.22 -30.69 2.49
N ASN A 127 0.71 -30.49 1.54
CA ASN A 127 0.40 -29.73 0.34
C ASN A 127 -0.92 -30.21 -0.25
N PRO A 128 -1.83 -29.29 -0.66
CA PRO A 128 -3.12 -29.67 -1.19
C PRO A 128 -2.93 -30.66 -2.35
N LYS A 129 -3.79 -31.69 -2.39
CA LYS A 129 -3.81 -32.66 -3.48
C LYS A 129 -4.03 -31.93 -4.80
N SER A 130 -3.67 -32.58 -5.92
CA SER A 130 -3.68 -31.95 -7.25
C SER A 130 -4.97 -31.23 -7.62
N ASP A 131 -6.10 -31.62 -7.04
CA ASP A 131 -7.45 -31.11 -7.34
C ASP A 131 -7.96 -30.14 -6.27
N GLU A 132 -7.22 -29.89 -5.21
CA GLU A 132 -7.62 -28.92 -4.18
C GLU A 132 -7.34 -27.48 -4.62
N ILE A 133 -8.24 -26.59 -4.23
CA ILE A 133 -8.12 -25.15 -4.50
C ILE A 133 -7.00 -24.61 -3.62
N ILE A 134 -6.05 -23.93 -4.24
CA ILE A 134 -5.02 -23.20 -3.51
C ILE A 134 -5.60 -21.86 -3.07
N GLU A 135 -5.63 -21.63 -1.78
CA GLU A 135 -6.13 -20.38 -1.19
C GLU A 135 -4.99 -19.57 -0.57
N TYR A 136 -5.12 -18.25 -0.62
CA TYR A 136 -4.23 -17.36 0.10
C TYR A 136 -4.99 -16.19 0.74
N TRP A 137 -4.39 -15.59 1.77
CA TRP A 137 -4.84 -14.33 2.38
C TRP A 137 -3.63 -13.48 2.74
N ILE A 138 -3.83 -12.19 2.89
CA ILE A 138 -2.76 -11.23 3.17
C ILE A 138 -2.97 -10.65 4.56
N SER A 139 -1.92 -10.70 5.38
CA SER A 139 -1.89 -10.09 6.70
C SER A 139 -0.49 -9.56 7.02
N ASN A 140 -0.41 -8.32 7.48
CA ASN A 140 0.84 -7.70 7.95
C ASN A 140 2.04 -7.84 6.99
N ASN A 141 1.82 -7.61 5.69
CA ASN A 141 2.83 -7.73 4.63
C ASN A 141 3.30 -9.18 4.36
N TRP A 142 2.51 -10.17 4.78
CA TRP A 142 2.74 -11.58 4.50
C TRP A 142 1.57 -12.15 3.71
N ILE A 143 1.91 -12.99 2.73
CA ILE A 143 0.96 -13.90 2.10
C ILE A 143 0.97 -15.18 2.92
N HIS A 144 -0.20 -15.58 3.38
CA HIS A 144 -0.44 -16.86 4.01
C HIS A 144 -1.20 -17.74 3.02
N THR A 145 -0.90 -19.02 3.01
CA THR A 145 -1.50 -19.97 2.07
C THR A 145 -1.78 -21.31 2.74
N ASN A 146 -2.65 -22.11 2.14
CA ASN A 146 -2.87 -23.49 2.55
C ASN A 146 -1.78 -24.47 2.04
N VAL A 147 -0.76 -23.97 1.31
CA VAL A 147 0.40 -24.74 0.86
C VAL A 147 1.56 -24.54 1.81
N ASN A 148 2.13 -25.63 2.33
CA ASN A 148 3.21 -25.55 3.32
C ASN A 148 4.56 -25.19 2.68
N HIS A 149 4.86 -25.76 1.51
CA HIS A 149 6.11 -25.54 0.77
C HIS A 149 5.82 -25.52 -0.73
N GLY A 150 6.52 -24.67 -1.46
CA GLY A 150 6.40 -24.60 -2.91
C GLY A 150 6.94 -23.30 -3.47
N GLU A 151 7.05 -23.24 -4.78
CA GLU A 151 7.40 -22.01 -5.48
C GLU A 151 6.18 -21.09 -5.57
N ILE A 152 6.40 -19.81 -5.29
CA ILE A 152 5.39 -18.78 -5.39
C ILE A 152 5.84 -17.69 -6.36
N VAL A 153 4.91 -17.26 -7.20
CA VAL A 153 5.05 -16.09 -8.07
C VAL A 153 3.95 -15.11 -7.72
N VAL A 154 4.33 -13.93 -7.29
CA VAL A 154 3.39 -12.87 -6.89
C VAL A 154 3.51 -11.71 -7.85
N ARG A 155 2.40 -11.35 -8.50
CA ARG A 155 2.27 -10.10 -9.24
C ARG A 155 1.62 -9.06 -8.33
N TYR A 156 2.30 -7.94 -8.20
CA TYR A 156 1.88 -6.91 -7.26
C TYR A 156 2.17 -5.51 -7.80
N ARG A 157 1.44 -4.56 -7.28
CA ARG A 157 1.68 -3.14 -7.53
C ARG A 157 2.52 -2.53 -6.44
N SER A 158 3.54 -1.81 -6.83
CA SER A 158 4.38 -1.04 -5.92
C SER A 158 4.57 0.40 -6.39
N ILE A 159 4.99 1.25 -5.46
CA ILE A 159 5.53 2.55 -5.81
C ILE A 159 6.91 2.29 -6.44
N PRO A 160 7.22 2.88 -7.62
CA PRO A 160 8.54 2.78 -8.20
C PRO A 160 9.57 3.39 -7.26
N TYR A 161 10.74 2.78 -7.11
CA TYR A 161 11.79 3.23 -6.19
C TYR A 161 13.18 3.10 -6.79
N GLU A 162 14.10 3.87 -6.22
CA GLU A 162 15.53 3.85 -6.52
C GLU A 162 16.28 3.55 -5.22
N TYR A 163 17.24 2.64 -5.29
CA TYR A 163 18.15 2.36 -4.18
C TYR A 163 19.38 3.23 -4.29
N ASP A 164 19.68 3.98 -3.25
CA ASP A 164 20.87 4.82 -3.13
C ASP A 164 21.92 4.12 -2.27
N SER A 165 22.99 3.66 -2.91
CA SER A 165 24.09 2.94 -2.25
C SER A 165 24.91 3.81 -1.29
N GLU A 166 24.92 5.13 -1.47
CA GLU A 166 25.67 6.03 -0.60
C GLU A 166 25.01 6.17 0.78
N THR A 167 23.68 6.30 0.79
CA THR A 167 22.90 6.44 2.03
C THR A 167 22.36 5.13 2.55
N ASN A 168 22.45 4.04 1.77
CA ASN A 168 21.84 2.75 2.03
C ASN A 168 20.32 2.87 2.24
N MET A 169 19.69 3.77 1.51
CA MET A 169 18.27 4.07 1.60
C MET A 169 17.59 3.89 0.24
N THR A 170 16.30 3.57 0.30
CA THR A 170 15.47 3.42 -0.90
C THR A 170 14.51 4.59 -1.01
N PHE A 171 14.59 5.32 -2.11
CA PHE A 171 13.77 6.51 -2.36
C PHE A 171 12.66 6.20 -3.38
N PRO A 172 11.40 6.56 -3.09
CA PRO A 172 10.33 6.50 -4.08
C PRO A 172 10.66 7.37 -5.28
N LEU A 173 10.39 6.85 -6.47
CA LEU A 173 10.37 7.66 -7.69
C LEU A 173 9.01 8.37 -7.77
N ILE A 174 9.05 9.63 -8.15
CA ILE A 174 7.85 10.47 -8.28
C ILE A 174 7.76 11.06 -9.68
N TYR A 175 6.55 11.40 -10.12
CA TYR A 175 6.40 12.16 -11.36
C TYR A 175 7.09 13.52 -11.25
N ASN A 176 7.74 13.92 -12.33
CA ASN A 176 8.36 15.24 -12.47
C ASN A 176 7.27 16.31 -12.71
N ASP A 177 6.38 16.50 -11.76
CA ASP A 177 5.30 17.48 -11.75
C ASP A 177 5.51 18.43 -10.56
N GLU A 178 5.55 19.73 -10.83
CA GLU A 178 5.88 20.74 -9.82
C GLU A 178 4.82 20.82 -8.70
N LEU A 179 3.54 20.61 -9.04
CA LEU A 179 2.47 20.59 -8.04
C LEU A 179 2.58 19.37 -7.15
N LEU A 180 2.98 18.22 -7.70
CA LEU A 180 3.22 17.01 -6.91
C LEU A 180 4.41 17.18 -5.97
N LYS A 181 5.53 17.73 -6.47
CA LYS A 181 6.70 18.03 -5.64
C LYS A 181 6.33 18.96 -4.49
N LEU A 182 5.60 20.04 -4.78
CA LEU A 182 5.11 20.96 -3.76
C LEU A 182 4.24 20.24 -2.72
N ALA A 183 3.29 19.41 -3.16
CA ALA A 183 2.42 18.69 -2.24
C ALA A 183 3.17 17.71 -1.35
N ILE A 184 4.16 17.00 -1.88
CA ILE A 184 5.02 16.11 -1.09
C ILE A 184 5.84 16.92 -0.08
N LYS A 185 6.44 18.04 -0.48
CA LYS A 185 7.17 18.94 0.43
C LYS A 185 6.29 19.44 1.58
N LEU A 186 5.07 19.87 1.28
CA LEU A 186 4.12 20.32 2.30
C LEU A 186 3.69 19.19 3.24
N TYR A 187 3.51 17.98 2.71
CA TYR A 187 3.21 16.81 3.54
C TYR A 187 4.35 16.48 4.49
N VAL A 188 5.58 16.44 3.98
CA VAL A 188 6.79 16.19 4.79
C VAL A 188 6.97 17.30 5.85
N LEU A 189 6.82 18.56 5.48
CA LEU A 189 6.89 19.68 6.40
C LEU A 189 5.85 19.59 7.52
N LYS A 190 4.60 19.23 7.18
CA LYS A 190 3.57 18.91 8.17
C LYS A 190 4.02 17.81 9.13
N MET A 191 4.67 16.76 8.63
CA MET A 191 5.15 15.65 9.48
C MET A 191 6.31 16.09 10.40
N ILE A 192 7.19 16.94 9.93
CA ILE A 192 8.30 17.53 10.71
C ILE A 192 7.72 18.37 11.85
N LEU A 193 6.77 19.27 11.55
CA LEU A 193 6.12 20.14 12.54
C LEU A 193 5.31 19.33 13.57
N ASN A 194 4.62 18.28 13.15
CA ASN A 194 3.88 17.38 14.06
C ASN A 194 4.80 16.65 15.05
N ARG A 195 6.08 16.53 14.75
CA ARG A 195 7.09 15.95 15.65
C ARG A 195 7.70 16.94 16.61
N GLY A 196 7.20 18.17 16.63
CA GLY A 196 7.66 19.19 17.56
C GLY A 196 8.80 20.08 17.04
N TYR A 197 9.18 19.96 15.76
CA TYR A 197 10.08 20.94 15.17
C TYR A 197 9.43 22.32 15.16
N VAL A 198 10.16 23.31 15.68
CA VAL A 198 9.71 24.70 15.70
C VAL A 198 10.30 25.44 14.51
N HIS A 199 9.44 25.86 13.61
CA HIS A 199 9.82 26.65 12.44
C HIS A 199 9.48 28.13 12.65
N PRO A 200 10.34 29.09 12.24
CA PRO A 200 10.10 30.51 12.50
C PRO A 200 8.83 31.09 11.81
N ILE A 201 8.44 30.51 10.69
CA ILE A 201 7.30 30.99 9.88
C ILE A 201 6.17 29.97 9.83
N GLN A 202 6.52 28.68 9.69
CA GLN A 202 5.52 27.62 9.47
C GLN A 202 4.95 27.10 10.80
N ASN A 203 3.63 27.06 10.90
CA ASN A 203 2.93 26.62 12.12
C ASN A 203 1.62 25.91 11.78
N LEU A 204 1.35 24.76 12.37
CA LEU A 204 0.13 23.99 12.15
C LEU A 204 -1.12 24.61 12.83
N LYS A 205 -0.94 25.56 13.73
CA LYS A 205 -2.04 26.22 14.45
C LYS A 205 -2.59 27.46 13.73
N ASP A 206 -1.86 27.95 12.74
CA ASP A 206 -2.27 29.12 11.99
C ASP A 206 -3.45 28.82 11.06
N ASN A 207 -4.34 29.80 10.92
CA ASN A 207 -5.45 29.73 9.96
C ASN A 207 -5.07 30.20 8.55
N ASN A 208 -3.85 30.69 8.37
CA ASN A 208 -3.35 31.13 7.08
C ASN A 208 -2.72 29.94 6.32
N PRO A 209 -3.19 29.60 5.11
CA PRO A 209 -2.62 28.51 4.33
C PRO A 209 -1.12 28.68 4.00
N PHE A 210 -0.66 29.93 3.84
CA PHE A 210 0.75 30.18 3.50
C PHE A 210 1.72 29.91 4.66
N THR A 211 1.25 29.97 5.88
CA THR A 211 2.02 29.65 7.09
C THR A 211 1.65 28.30 7.69
N ASN A 212 0.54 27.68 7.24
CA ASN A 212 0.12 26.37 7.67
C ASN A 212 0.19 25.36 6.52
N PRO A 213 1.23 24.50 6.49
CA PRO A 213 1.41 23.55 5.39
C PRO A 213 0.31 22.51 5.28
N ALA A 214 -0.41 22.22 6.37
CA ALA A 214 -1.54 21.30 6.35
C ALA A 214 -2.73 21.90 5.58
N LEU A 215 -3.06 23.17 5.83
CA LEU A 215 -4.14 23.85 5.12
C LEU A 215 -3.79 24.07 3.65
N TYR A 216 -2.56 24.45 3.36
CA TYR A 216 -2.13 24.65 1.98
C TYR A 216 -2.15 23.33 1.18
N LEU A 217 -1.71 22.24 1.79
CA LEU A 217 -1.79 20.91 1.18
C LEU A 217 -3.24 20.53 0.82
N GLU A 218 -4.20 20.78 1.72
CA GLU A 218 -5.61 20.48 1.43
C GLU A 218 -6.14 21.31 0.26
N GLN A 219 -5.78 22.57 0.17
CA GLN A 219 -6.21 23.45 -0.93
C GLN A 219 -5.69 22.98 -2.29
N ILE A 220 -4.44 22.49 -2.36
CA ILE A 220 -3.84 22.06 -3.63
C ILE A 220 -4.13 20.58 -3.95
N ARG A 221 -4.54 19.77 -2.99
CA ARG A 221 -4.74 18.33 -3.09
C ARG A 221 -5.54 17.90 -4.33
N PHE A 222 -6.66 18.58 -4.57
CA PHE A 222 -7.49 18.26 -5.74
C PHE A 222 -6.79 18.59 -7.06
N LYS A 223 -6.08 19.73 -7.13
CA LYS A 223 -5.33 20.15 -8.32
C LYS A 223 -4.21 19.17 -8.64
N VAL A 224 -3.44 18.75 -7.62
CA VAL A 224 -2.37 17.75 -7.74
C VAL A 224 -2.93 16.43 -8.26
N ARG A 225 -4.03 15.95 -7.67
CA ARG A 225 -4.68 14.71 -8.09
C ARG A 225 -5.13 14.78 -9.55
N THR A 226 -5.71 15.89 -9.97
CA THR A 226 -6.16 16.08 -11.36
C THR A 226 -4.99 16.18 -12.33
N SER A 227 -3.89 16.84 -11.94
CA SER A 227 -2.67 16.95 -12.76
C SER A 227 -2.00 15.61 -12.98
N CYS A 228 -1.81 14.82 -11.92
CA CYS A 228 -1.09 13.55 -11.96
C CYS A 228 -1.93 12.38 -12.48
N ASN A 229 -3.23 12.33 -12.15
CA ASN A 229 -4.13 11.28 -12.63
C ASN A 229 -4.67 11.59 -14.03
N LYS A 230 -3.77 11.91 -14.96
CA LYS A 230 -4.13 11.99 -16.38
C LYS A 230 -4.69 10.65 -16.80
N PHE A 231 -5.78 10.65 -17.59
CA PHE A 231 -6.39 9.42 -18.05
C PHE A 231 -5.34 8.55 -18.76
N THR A 232 -5.13 7.34 -18.23
CA THR A 232 -4.36 6.31 -18.93
C THR A 232 -5.08 5.93 -20.23
N LYS A 233 -4.36 5.37 -21.18
CA LYS A 233 -4.95 4.91 -22.46
C LYS A 233 -6.12 3.96 -22.22
N ASP A 234 -5.95 3.02 -21.28
CA ASP A 234 -6.96 2.04 -20.91
C ASP A 234 -8.24 2.69 -20.34
N ARG A 235 -8.07 3.74 -19.54
CA ARG A 235 -9.20 4.48 -18.98
C ARG A 235 -9.96 5.29 -20.04
N ARG A 236 -9.25 5.79 -21.05
CA ARG A 236 -9.88 6.43 -22.22
C ARG A 236 -10.67 5.44 -23.06
N GLU A 237 -10.15 4.24 -23.24
CA GLU A 237 -10.84 3.15 -23.94
C GLU A 237 -12.11 2.69 -23.19
N ILE A 238 -12.03 2.54 -21.86
CA ILE A 238 -13.18 2.22 -21.02
C ILE A 238 -14.25 3.30 -21.11
N LEU A 239 -13.87 4.58 -21.03
CA LEU A 239 -14.83 5.69 -21.15
C LEU A 239 -15.43 5.79 -22.56
N ALA A 240 -14.63 5.54 -23.61
CA ALA A 240 -15.13 5.48 -24.97
C ALA A 240 -16.14 4.34 -25.16
N ASN A 241 -15.85 3.17 -24.60
CA ASN A 241 -16.77 2.02 -24.65
C ASN A 241 -18.06 2.25 -23.85
N ILE A 242 -18.00 2.93 -22.70
CA ILE A 242 -19.17 3.31 -21.91
C ILE A 242 -20.04 4.30 -22.71
N ASN A 243 -19.44 5.31 -23.32
CA ASN A 243 -20.15 6.30 -24.11
C ASN A 243 -20.79 5.68 -25.35
N THR A 244 -20.12 4.78 -26.05
CA THR A 244 -20.69 4.06 -27.21
C THR A 244 -21.84 3.16 -26.79
N THR A 245 -21.76 2.48 -25.65
CA THR A 245 -22.85 1.61 -25.15
C THR A 245 -24.07 2.40 -24.65
N MET A 246 -23.88 3.62 -24.17
CA MET A 246 -24.99 4.51 -23.74
C MET A 246 -25.69 5.21 -24.93
N LEU A 247 -25.01 5.38 -26.05
CA LEU A 247 -25.57 6.03 -27.23
C LEU A 247 -26.41 5.08 -28.12
N TRP A 248 -26.37 3.78 -27.83
CA TRP A 248 -27.11 2.76 -28.61
C TRP A 248 -28.31 2.15 -27.83
N LYS A 249 -28.82 2.86 -26.86
CA LYS A 249 -30.11 2.62 -26.20
C LYS A 249 -31.00 3.83 -26.41
#